data_965ed7acb7bd35118e68fd4d8e305955
#
_entry.id   965ed7acb7bd35118e68fd4d8e305955
#
_cell.length_a   1.000
_cell.length_b   1.000
_cell.length_c   1.000
_cell.angle_alpha   90.00
_cell.angle_beta   90.00
_cell.angle_gamma   90.00
#
_symmetry.space_group_name_H-M   'P 1'
#
loop_
_entity.id
_entity.type
_entity.pdbx_description
1 polymer ?
#
loop_
_entity_poly.entity_id
_entity_poly.type
_entity_poly.pdbx_seq_one_letter_code
_entity_poly.pdbx_strand_id
1 'polypeptide(L)'
;SRDINFPKLQLLIIDEEQNFGVKDKEKLKKHQANIHLLTLTATPIPRTLNMALSLIKDISLINEPLKNRQDIITKVVAENDQAIVTAINYELARHGQVYYLYNQVETIDLAYQKLKKLLPKCKIAIAHGQLADEKLASVMHEFDTGKIDVLLCSTIIANGLDIPRANTLIVHKAHCFGLSQLHQLRGRIGRSQRQAYAYFMYGSEKLPKLASQRLGFLKQATTLGDGFKIN
;
A
#
# COMPACT_ATOMS: atom_id res chain seq x y z
N SER A 1 6.97 -18.93 11.34
CA SER A 1 7.33 -20.01 12.31
C SER A 1 8.26 -21.01 11.63
N ARG A 2 9.36 -21.40 12.29
CA ARG A 2 10.43 -22.17 11.67
C ARG A 2 10.14 -23.66 11.49
N ASP A 3 9.04 -24.20 12.03
CA ASP A 3 8.88 -25.64 12.26
C ASP A 3 7.52 -26.21 11.85
N ILE A 4 6.81 -25.58 10.90
CA ILE A 4 5.57 -26.16 10.40
C ILE A 4 5.91 -27.05 9.19
N ASN A 5 5.69 -28.35 9.33
CA ASN A 5 5.82 -29.31 8.24
C ASN A 5 4.43 -29.69 7.73
N PHE A 6 4.23 -29.62 6.41
CA PHE A 6 3.00 -30.02 5.74
C PHE A 6 3.24 -31.28 4.90
N PRO A 7 3.18 -32.49 5.48
CA PRO A 7 3.58 -33.72 4.79
C PRO A 7 2.69 -34.11 3.59
N LYS A 8 1.49 -33.53 3.48
CA LYS A 8 0.53 -33.77 2.39
C LYS A 8 0.27 -32.53 1.55
N LEU A 9 1.22 -31.58 1.52
CA LEU A 9 1.07 -30.36 0.73
C LEU A 9 1.08 -30.68 -0.76
N GLN A 10 0.00 -30.33 -1.46
CA GLN A 10 -0.14 -30.52 -2.93
C GLN A 10 -0.14 -29.20 -3.67
N LEU A 11 -0.58 -28.13 -3.05
CA LEU A 11 -0.62 -26.78 -3.63
C LEU A 11 -0.01 -25.77 -2.68
N LEU A 12 0.92 -24.96 -3.18
CA LEU A 12 1.49 -23.81 -2.46
C LEU A 12 1.11 -22.52 -3.22
N ILE A 13 0.43 -21.61 -2.55
CA ILE A 13 0.10 -20.30 -3.08
C ILE A 13 1.00 -19.26 -2.41
N ILE A 14 1.74 -18.48 -3.20
CA ILE A 14 2.62 -17.42 -2.72
C ILE A 14 2.09 -16.09 -3.25
N ASP A 15 1.65 -15.21 -2.35
CA ASP A 15 1.28 -13.84 -2.69
C ASP A 15 2.49 -12.91 -2.50
N GLU A 16 2.69 -11.98 -3.45
CA GLU A 16 3.76 -10.99 -3.45
C GLU A 16 5.17 -11.62 -3.24
N GLU A 17 5.53 -12.56 -4.11
CA GLU A 17 6.81 -13.34 -4.04
C GLU A 17 8.05 -12.44 -3.84
N GLN A 18 8.03 -11.20 -4.32
CA GLN A 18 9.14 -10.25 -4.17
C GLN A 18 9.43 -9.86 -2.70
N ASN A 19 8.47 -10.06 -1.79
CA ASN A 19 8.63 -9.76 -0.37
C ASN A 19 9.39 -10.87 0.39
N PHE A 20 9.63 -12.02 -0.25
CA PHE A 20 10.37 -13.13 0.35
C PHE A 20 11.88 -12.98 0.14
N GLY A 21 12.64 -13.24 1.20
CA GLY A 21 14.10 -13.27 1.14
C GLY A 21 14.64 -14.43 0.29
N VAL A 22 15.90 -14.34 -0.13
CA VAL A 22 16.56 -15.38 -0.95
C VAL A 22 16.52 -16.75 -0.26
N LYS A 23 16.79 -16.79 1.05
CA LYS A 23 16.76 -18.03 1.84
C LYS A 23 15.37 -18.67 1.91
N ASP A 24 14.33 -17.86 1.98
CA ASP A 24 12.95 -18.36 2.00
C ASP A 24 12.56 -18.91 0.63
N LYS A 25 12.98 -18.25 -0.45
CA LYS A 25 12.79 -18.73 -1.83
C LYS A 25 13.51 -20.05 -2.09
N GLU A 26 14.73 -20.23 -1.57
CA GLU A 26 15.46 -21.49 -1.69
C GLU A 26 14.77 -22.64 -0.94
N LYS A 27 14.24 -22.37 0.25
CA LYS A 27 13.44 -23.36 1.00
C LYS A 27 12.19 -23.76 0.23
N LEU A 28 11.48 -22.77 -0.34
CA LEU A 28 10.30 -23.01 -1.16
C LEU A 28 10.63 -23.86 -2.40
N LYS A 29 11.77 -23.58 -3.06
CA LYS A 29 12.24 -24.38 -4.22
C LYS A 29 12.50 -25.86 -3.88
N LYS A 30 12.99 -26.17 -2.68
CA LYS A 30 13.19 -27.56 -2.25
C LYS A 30 11.89 -28.36 -2.16
N HIS A 31 10.77 -27.69 -1.93
CA HIS A 31 9.44 -28.33 -1.89
C HIS A 31 8.77 -28.39 -3.26
N GLN A 32 9.30 -27.71 -4.29
CA GLN A 32 8.68 -27.63 -5.63
C GLN A 32 8.63 -28.95 -6.41
N ALA A 33 9.50 -29.91 -6.10
CA ALA A 33 9.62 -31.12 -6.89
C ALA A 33 8.33 -31.98 -6.95
N ASN A 34 7.41 -31.80 -5.98
CA ASN A 34 6.20 -32.62 -5.86
C ASN A 34 4.92 -31.83 -5.54
N ILE A 35 4.91 -30.51 -5.68
CA ILE A 35 3.74 -29.66 -5.36
C ILE A 35 3.46 -28.68 -6.48
N HIS A 36 2.17 -28.36 -6.68
CA HIS A 36 1.77 -27.26 -7.57
C HIS A 36 2.07 -25.93 -6.90
N LEU A 37 2.69 -25.00 -7.64
CA LEU A 37 3.04 -23.67 -7.16
C LEU A 37 2.27 -22.61 -7.94
N LEU A 38 1.47 -21.81 -7.24
CA LEU A 38 0.83 -20.62 -7.77
C LEU A 38 1.45 -19.38 -7.13
N THR A 39 2.04 -18.51 -7.93
CA THR A 39 2.56 -17.21 -7.47
C THR A 39 1.68 -16.08 -7.95
N LEU A 40 1.33 -15.19 -7.04
CA LEU A 40 0.52 -14.00 -7.31
C LEU A 40 1.39 -12.76 -7.12
N THR A 41 1.22 -11.77 -7.98
CA THR A 41 1.87 -10.46 -7.81
C THR A 41 1.00 -9.34 -8.36
N ALA A 42 0.91 -8.24 -7.62
CA ALA A 42 0.30 -7.00 -8.09
C ALA A 42 1.32 -6.05 -8.74
N THR A 43 2.61 -6.44 -8.77
CA THR A 43 3.65 -5.61 -9.37
C THR A 43 3.67 -5.82 -10.88
N PRO A 44 3.62 -4.76 -11.70
CA PRO A 44 3.74 -4.89 -13.15
C PRO A 44 5.03 -5.58 -13.54
N ILE A 45 4.92 -6.65 -14.33
CA ILE A 45 6.07 -7.34 -14.91
C ILE A 45 6.38 -6.68 -16.27
N PRO A 46 7.59 -6.17 -16.52
CA PRO A 46 7.96 -5.60 -17.81
C PRO A 46 7.67 -6.60 -18.95
N ARG A 47 7.19 -6.10 -20.10
CA ARG A 47 6.78 -6.94 -21.24
C ARG A 47 7.88 -7.92 -21.68
N THR A 48 9.12 -7.48 -21.69
CA THR A 48 10.29 -8.32 -22.03
C THR A 48 10.50 -9.46 -21.03
N LEU A 49 10.33 -9.16 -19.73
CA LEU A 49 10.43 -10.16 -18.67
C LEU A 49 9.24 -11.12 -18.69
N ASN A 50 8.05 -10.63 -19.03
CA ASN A 50 6.86 -11.45 -19.18
C ASN A 50 7.04 -12.46 -20.33
N MET A 51 7.55 -12.03 -21.49
CA MET A 51 7.88 -12.93 -22.60
C MET A 51 8.94 -13.97 -22.23
N ALA A 52 9.98 -13.59 -21.50
CA ALA A 52 11.01 -14.52 -21.04
C ALA A 52 10.48 -15.53 -20.00
N LEU A 53 9.62 -15.09 -19.10
CA LEU A 53 9.01 -15.96 -18.09
C LEU A 53 7.96 -16.91 -18.67
N SER A 54 7.21 -16.51 -19.71
CA SER A 54 6.20 -17.36 -20.37
C SER A 54 6.79 -18.58 -21.07
N LEU A 55 8.10 -18.59 -21.34
CA LEU A 55 8.82 -19.78 -21.83
C LEU A 55 9.14 -20.79 -20.72
N ILE A 56 9.03 -20.39 -19.46
CA ILE A 56 9.44 -21.20 -18.30
C ILE A 56 8.26 -21.51 -17.38
N LYS A 57 7.26 -20.63 -17.33
CA LYS A 57 6.08 -20.74 -16.45
C LYS A 57 4.83 -20.30 -17.20
N ASP A 58 3.72 -20.96 -16.93
CA ASP A 58 2.40 -20.47 -17.39
C ASP A 58 2.07 -19.16 -16.65
N ILE A 59 1.69 -18.14 -17.42
CA ILE A 59 1.35 -16.82 -16.87
C ILE A 59 -0.07 -16.46 -17.30
N SER A 60 -0.90 -16.12 -16.31
CA SER A 60 -2.24 -15.57 -16.51
C SER A 60 -2.29 -14.13 -16.05
N LEU A 61 -2.83 -13.24 -16.88
CA LEU A 61 -3.00 -11.81 -16.56
C LEU A 61 -4.47 -11.52 -16.29
N ILE A 62 -4.74 -10.92 -15.13
CA ILE A 62 -6.07 -10.41 -14.76
C ILE A 62 -6.08 -8.93 -15.08
N ASN A 63 -6.63 -8.54 -16.22
CA ASN A 63 -6.64 -7.15 -16.72
C ASN A 63 -7.95 -6.42 -16.44
N GLU A 64 -9.00 -7.13 -16.06
CA GLU A 64 -10.29 -6.52 -15.79
C GLU A 64 -10.41 -6.12 -14.32
N PRO A 65 -10.76 -4.86 -14.02
CA PRO A 65 -11.06 -4.43 -12.66
C PRO A 65 -12.35 -5.10 -12.17
N LEU A 66 -12.48 -5.24 -10.85
CA LEU A 66 -13.73 -5.71 -10.25
C LEU A 66 -14.89 -4.78 -10.65
N LYS A 67 -16.00 -5.39 -11.09
CA LYS A 67 -17.24 -4.66 -11.39
C LYS A 67 -17.66 -3.84 -10.15
N ASN A 68 -18.08 -2.60 -10.35
CA ASN A 68 -18.53 -1.65 -9.32
C ASN A 68 -17.43 -1.02 -8.43
N ARG A 69 -16.15 -1.15 -8.76
CA ARG A 69 -15.10 -0.40 -8.08
C ARG A 69 -14.98 0.99 -8.68
N GLN A 70 -15.10 2.04 -7.85
CA GLN A 70 -14.85 3.41 -8.28
C GLN A 70 -13.36 3.66 -8.42
N ASP A 71 -12.98 4.44 -9.44
CA ASP A 71 -11.60 4.87 -9.63
C ASP A 71 -11.12 5.73 -8.46
N ILE A 72 -9.87 5.52 -8.05
CA ILE A 72 -9.29 6.27 -6.95
C ILE A 72 -8.86 7.65 -7.45
N ILE A 73 -9.48 8.71 -6.93
CA ILE A 73 -9.07 10.08 -7.25
C ILE A 73 -7.69 10.34 -6.70
N THR A 74 -6.72 10.44 -7.60
CA THR A 74 -5.31 10.60 -7.25
C THR A 74 -4.89 12.07 -7.39
N LYS A 75 -4.40 12.65 -6.29
CA LYS A 75 -3.91 14.03 -6.22
C LYS A 75 -2.43 14.06 -5.86
N VAL A 76 -1.63 14.76 -6.66
CA VAL A 76 -0.22 15.04 -6.40
C VAL A 76 -0.12 16.52 -6.03
N VAL A 77 0.21 16.82 -4.79
CA VAL A 77 0.14 18.17 -4.22
C VAL A 77 1.37 18.50 -3.39
N ALA A 78 1.74 19.78 -3.34
CA ALA A 78 2.73 20.24 -2.38
C ALA A 78 2.21 20.04 -0.95
N GLU A 79 3.08 19.58 -0.06
CA GLU A 79 2.72 19.36 1.34
C GLU A 79 2.45 20.69 2.03
N ASN A 80 1.28 20.81 2.60
CA ASN A 80 0.91 21.89 3.48
C ASN A 80 -0.14 21.42 4.50
N ASP A 81 -0.16 22.06 5.65
CA ASP A 81 -1.01 21.67 6.78
C ASP A 81 -2.50 21.80 6.45
N GLN A 82 -2.88 22.81 5.68
CA GLN A 82 -4.27 23.02 5.26
C GLN A 82 -4.78 21.88 4.37
N ALA A 83 -3.97 21.40 3.43
CA ALA A 83 -4.34 20.28 2.56
C ALA A 83 -4.51 18.99 3.36
N ILE A 84 -3.63 18.75 4.36
CA ILE A 84 -3.72 17.59 5.26
C ILE A 84 -5.02 17.64 6.05
N VAL A 85 -5.28 18.77 6.72
CA VAL A 85 -6.49 18.97 7.55
C VAL A 85 -7.76 18.82 6.70
N THR A 86 -7.78 19.41 5.51
CA THR A 86 -8.92 19.35 4.61
C THR A 86 -9.20 17.91 4.17
N ALA A 87 -8.16 17.16 3.78
CA ALA A 87 -8.29 15.78 3.34
C ALA A 87 -8.82 14.87 4.46
N ILE A 88 -8.27 15.02 5.68
CA ILE A 88 -8.71 14.24 6.84
C ILE A 88 -10.14 14.59 7.22
N ASN A 89 -10.47 15.87 7.39
CA ASN A 89 -11.82 16.28 7.78
C ASN A 89 -12.88 15.87 6.75
N TYR A 90 -12.55 15.91 5.47
CA TYR A 90 -13.45 15.43 4.42
C TYR A 90 -13.78 13.93 4.58
N GLU A 91 -12.76 13.11 4.88
CA GLU A 91 -12.98 11.69 5.12
C GLU A 91 -13.78 11.42 6.39
N LEU A 92 -13.46 12.11 7.47
CA LEU A 92 -14.15 11.95 8.76
C LEU A 92 -15.62 12.39 8.68
N ALA A 93 -15.92 13.46 7.94
CA ALA A 93 -17.29 13.96 7.75
C ALA A 93 -18.21 12.92 7.09
N ARG A 94 -17.65 11.98 6.33
CA ARG A 94 -18.39 10.88 5.71
C ARG A 94 -18.21 9.54 6.44
N HIS A 95 -17.75 9.57 7.70
CA HIS A 95 -17.53 8.40 8.57
C HIS A 95 -16.53 7.38 7.99
N GLY A 96 -15.54 7.86 7.25
CA GLY A 96 -14.41 7.07 6.78
C GLY A 96 -13.20 7.19 7.68
N GLN A 97 -12.13 6.48 7.30
CA GLN A 97 -10.85 6.46 8.01
C GLN A 97 -9.71 6.80 7.04
N VAL A 98 -8.60 7.26 7.60
CA VAL A 98 -7.46 7.74 6.82
C VAL A 98 -6.20 6.95 7.14
N TYR A 99 -5.51 6.46 6.11
CA TYR A 99 -4.12 6.08 6.19
C TYR A 99 -3.25 7.32 5.97
N TYR A 100 -2.41 7.64 6.94
CA TYR A 100 -1.37 8.66 6.79
C TYR A 100 0.00 7.97 6.78
N LEU A 101 0.56 7.80 5.59
CA LEU A 101 1.85 7.13 5.43
C LEU A 101 2.99 8.10 5.69
N TYR A 102 3.81 7.76 6.67
CA TYR A 102 4.99 8.50 7.08
C TYR A 102 6.18 7.55 7.25
N ASN A 103 7.09 7.54 6.30
CA ASN A 103 8.14 6.49 6.21
C ASN A 103 9.43 6.83 6.98
N GLN A 104 9.39 7.73 7.94
CA GLN A 104 10.53 8.10 8.80
C GLN A 104 10.19 7.74 10.24
N VAL A 105 10.43 6.47 10.62
CA VAL A 105 10.02 5.94 11.94
C VAL A 105 10.64 6.73 13.08
N GLU A 106 11.88 7.21 12.93
CA GLU A 106 12.63 7.99 13.93
C GLU A 106 11.94 9.32 14.28
N THR A 107 11.17 9.86 13.38
CA THR A 107 10.47 11.15 13.55
C THR A 107 8.95 11.03 13.51
N ILE A 108 8.40 9.82 13.55
CA ILE A 108 6.95 9.58 13.45
C ILE A 108 6.20 10.21 14.63
N ASP A 109 6.80 10.25 15.81
CA ASP A 109 6.22 10.90 16.99
C ASP A 109 6.09 12.42 16.82
N LEU A 110 7.03 13.06 16.12
CA LEU A 110 6.92 14.49 15.79
C LEU A 110 5.76 14.75 14.82
N ALA A 111 5.61 13.87 13.83
CA ALA A 111 4.47 13.93 12.91
C ALA A 111 3.13 13.71 13.64
N TYR A 112 3.08 12.77 14.59
CA TYR A 112 1.93 12.55 15.45
C TYR A 112 1.57 13.80 16.28
N GLN A 113 2.54 14.41 16.96
CA GLN A 113 2.30 15.62 17.73
C GLN A 113 1.81 16.78 16.86
N LYS A 114 2.37 16.91 15.65
CA LYS A 114 1.92 17.91 14.67
C LYS A 114 0.46 17.67 14.28
N LEU A 115 0.10 16.45 13.93
CA LEU A 115 -1.27 16.09 13.55
C LEU A 115 -2.24 16.31 14.73
N LYS A 116 -1.86 15.98 15.96
CA LYS A 116 -2.67 16.20 17.14
C LYS A 116 -2.94 17.69 17.42
N LYS A 117 -1.96 18.57 17.14
CA LYS A 117 -2.17 20.03 17.24
C LYS A 117 -3.13 20.53 16.15
N LEU A 118 -3.02 20.02 14.94
CA LEU A 118 -3.87 20.42 13.82
C LEU A 118 -5.30 19.86 13.94
N LEU A 119 -5.45 18.69 14.54
CA LEU A 119 -6.70 17.92 14.61
C LEU A 119 -6.93 17.39 16.05
N PRO A 120 -7.18 18.25 17.04
CA PRO A 120 -7.20 17.85 18.45
C PRO A 120 -8.31 16.85 18.80
N LYS A 121 -9.43 16.86 18.07
CA LYS A 121 -10.55 15.93 18.27
C LYS A 121 -10.38 14.59 17.57
N CYS A 122 -9.41 14.47 16.66
CA CYS A 122 -9.18 13.26 15.86
C CYS A 122 -8.49 12.19 16.70
N LYS A 123 -8.93 10.95 16.57
CA LYS A 123 -8.32 9.78 17.21
C LYS A 123 -7.22 9.25 16.27
N ILE A 124 -5.98 9.55 16.61
CA ILE A 124 -4.81 9.18 15.81
C ILE A 124 -4.03 8.11 16.56
N ALA A 125 -3.61 7.07 15.86
CA ALA A 125 -2.69 6.06 16.38
C ALA A 125 -1.49 5.87 15.45
N ILE A 126 -0.38 5.42 16.03
CA ILE A 126 0.87 5.13 15.30
C ILE A 126 1.00 3.63 15.09
N ALA A 127 1.39 3.22 13.86
CA ALA A 127 1.69 1.84 13.50
C ALA A 127 2.95 1.74 12.64
N HIS A 128 3.98 1.04 13.13
CA HIS A 128 5.21 0.77 12.37
C HIS A 128 5.84 -0.57 12.78
N GLY A 129 6.72 -1.11 11.96
CA GLY A 129 7.31 -2.44 12.15
C GLY A 129 8.26 -2.61 13.34
N GLN A 130 8.57 -1.53 14.07
CA GLN A 130 9.38 -1.58 15.30
C GLN A 130 8.51 -1.64 16.57
N LEU A 131 7.17 -1.57 16.44
CA LEU A 131 6.29 -1.82 17.57
C LEU A 131 6.30 -3.31 17.94
N ALA A 132 6.10 -3.62 19.21
CA ALA A 132 5.84 -4.99 19.65
C ALA A 132 4.61 -5.55 18.93
N ASP A 133 4.66 -6.81 18.53
CA ASP A 133 3.61 -7.46 17.72
C ASP A 133 2.22 -7.35 18.36
N GLU A 134 2.12 -7.50 19.68
CA GLU A 134 0.87 -7.37 20.43
C GLU A 134 0.28 -5.96 20.34
N LYS A 135 1.13 -4.93 20.49
CA LYS A 135 0.71 -3.53 20.39
C LYS A 135 0.28 -3.19 18.98
N LEU A 136 1.02 -3.66 17.98
CA LEU A 136 0.67 -3.48 16.58
C LEU A 136 -0.68 -4.13 16.27
N ALA A 137 -0.90 -5.36 16.70
CA ALA A 137 -2.16 -6.08 16.52
C ALA A 137 -3.33 -5.35 17.19
N SER A 138 -3.16 -4.82 18.41
CA SER A 138 -4.16 -4.02 19.10
C SER A 138 -4.53 -2.76 18.33
N VAL A 139 -3.53 -1.98 17.89
CA VAL A 139 -3.77 -0.75 17.10
C VAL A 139 -4.49 -1.06 15.79
N MET A 140 -4.10 -2.12 15.10
CA MET A 140 -4.73 -2.53 13.85
C MET A 140 -6.18 -2.97 14.07
N HIS A 141 -6.47 -3.71 15.14
CA HIS A 141 -7.83 -4.09 15.53
C HIS A 141 -8.69 -2.85 15.88
N GLU A 142 -8.14 -1.89 16.62
CA GLU A 142 -8.85 -0.65 16.94
C GLU A 142 -9.12 0.20 15.68
N PHE A 143 -8.21 0.20 14.72
CA PHE A 143 -8.41 0.87 13.45
C PHE A 143 -9.49 0.17 12.61
N ASP A 144 -9.45 -1.15 12.50
CA ASP A 144 -10.44 -1.94 11.78
C ASP A 144 -11.86 -1.77 12.37
N THR A 145 -11.97 -1.75 13.72
CA THR A 145 -13.25 -1.54 14.42
C THR A 145 -13.75 -0.08 14.39
N GLY A 146 -12.99 0.85 13.81
CA GLY A 146 -13.39 2.26 13.68
C GLY A 146 -13.20 3.10 14.96
N LYS A 147 -12.42 2.61 15.93
CA LYS A 147 -12.08 3.37 17.15
C LYS A 147 -11.00 4.42 16.90
N ILE A 148 -10.23 4.29 15.82
CA ILE A 148 -9.18 5.19 15.36
C ILE A 148 -9.60 5.79 14.04
N ASP A 149 -9.46 7.10 13.90
CA ASP A 149 -9.84 7.86 12.71
C ASP A 149 -8.70 7.93 11.69
N VAL A 150 -7.47 8.13 12.17
CA VAL A 150 -6.27 8.25 11.34
C VAL A 150 -5.20 7.28 11.83
N LEU A 151 -4.73 6.42 10.96
CA LEU A 151 -3.58 5.57 11.20
C LEU A 151 -2.32 6.22 10.61
N LEU A 152 -1.48 6.79 11.47
CA LEU A 152 -0.16 7.28 11.11
C LEU A 152 0.81 6.10 11.08
N CYS A 153 1.26 5.70 9.88
CA CYS A 153 1.98 4.45 9.74
C CYS A 153 3.15 4.51 8.75
N SER A 154 4.09 3.60 8.92
CA SER A 154 5.11 3.32 7.90
C SER A 154 4.53 2.43 6.79
N THR A 155 5.39 1.89 5.91
CA THR A 155 4.99 1.02 4.80
C THR A 155 4.35 -0.32 5.22
N ILE A 156 4.13 -0.54 6.51
CA ILE A 156 3.50 -1.77 7.06
C ILE A 156 2.10 -2.03 6.47
N ILE A 157 1.39 -0.99 6.04
CA ILE A 157 0.08 -1.12 5.37
C ILE A 157 0.18 -1.83 4.01
N ALA A 158 1.38 -1.95 3.43
CA ALA A 158 1.58 -2.71 2.21
C ALA A 158 1.31 -4.22 2.39
N ASN A 159 1.30 -4.72 3.63
CA ASN A 159 1.22 -6.15 3.96
C ASN A 159 -0.22 -6.71 4.07
N GLY A 160 -1.08 -6.45 3.10
CA GLY A 160 -2.28 -7.27 2.89
C GLY A 160 -3.52 -6.95 3.74
N LEU A 161 -3.52 -5.93 4.60
CA LEU A 161 -4.68 -5.56 5.40
C LEU A 161 -5.79 -4.97 4.52
N ASP A 162 -7.01 -5.47 4.72
CA ASP A 162 -8.22 -4.99 4.07
C ASP A 162 -9.12 -4.27 5.08
N ILE A 163 -9.15 -2.94 5.01
CA ILE A 163 -9.98 -2.11 5.89
C ILE A 163 -10.93 -1.28 5.04
N PRO A 164 -12.18 -1.72 4.87
CA PRO A 164 -13.14 -1.12 3.94
C PRO A 164 -13.49 0.34 4.24
N ARG A 165 -13.31 0.78 5.49
CA ARG A 165 -13.57 2.17 5.91
C ARG A 165 -12.42 3.12 5.56
N ALA A 166 -11.22 2.63 5.31
CA ALA A 166 -10.05 3.43 4.96
C ALA A 166 -10.10 3.80 3.47
N ASN A 167 -10.76 4.89 3.14
CA ASN A 167 -10.94 5.35 1.75
C ASN A 167 -10.09 6.57 1.40
N THR A 168 -9.31 7.10 2.33
CA THR A 168 -8.33 8.17 2.05
C THR A 168 -6.94 7.73 2.45
N LEU A 169 -5.99 7.89 1.53
CA LEU A 169 -4.56 7.68 1.73
C LEU A 169 -3.83 9.01 1.55
N ILE A 170 -3.03 9.38 2.53
CA ILE A 170 -2.10 10.50 2.45
C ILE A 170 -0.69 9.94 2.53
N VAL A 171 0.17 10.25 1.56
CA VAL A 171 1.57 9.80 1.54
C VAL A 171 2.48 11.01 1.68
N HIS A 172 3.13 11.12 2.83
CA HIS A 172 4.15 12.14 3.11
C HIS A 172 5.42 11.86 2.28
N LYS A 173 6.01 12.92 1.71
CA LYS A 173 7.21 12.82 0.86
C LYS A 173 7.12 11.71 -0.19
N ALA A 174 6.02 11.66 -0.93
CA ALA A 174 5.76 10.63 -1.93
C ALA A 174 6.87 10.49 -2.98
N HIS A 175 7.64 11.53 -3.23
CA HIS A 175 8.79 11.51 -4.15
C HIS A 175 9.93 10.58 -3.71
N CYS A 176 9.97 10.17 -2.43
CA CYS A 176 10.95 9.22 -1.91
C CYS A 176 10.59 7.76 -2.21
N PHE A 177 9.40 7.48 -2.74
CA PHE A 177 8.93 6.13 -3.04
C PHE A 177 9.10 5.75 -4.50
N GLY A 178 9.31 4.47 -4.77
CA GLY A 178 9.24 3.91 -6.11
C GLY A 178 7.80 3.91 -6.66
N LEU A 179 7.66 3.92 -7.99
CA LEU A 179 6.34 3.96 -8.64
C LEU A 179 5.49 2.74 -8.27
N SER A 180 6.06 1.54 -8.29
CA SER A 180 5.38 0.30 -7.89
C SER A 180 4.89 0.34 -6.44
N GLN A 181 5.69 0.88 -5.52
CA GLN A 181 5.29 1.04 -4.12
C GLN A 181 4.09 1.99 -4.00
N LEU A 182 4.10 3.12 -4.73
CA LEU A 182 3.00 4.07 -4.70
C LEU A 182 1.71 3.46 -5.29
N HIS A 183 1.81 2.63 -6.32
CA HIS A 183 0.68 1.87 -6.85
C HIS A 183 0.14 0.85 -5.85
N GLN A 184 1.01 0.08 -5.18
CA GLN A 184 0.60 -0.86 -4.13
C GLN A 184 -0.10 -0.16 -2.97
N LEU A 185 0.46 0.96 -2.50
CA LEU A 185 -0.14 1.77 -1.44
C LEU A 185 -1.50 2.32 -1.86
N ARG A 186 -1.63 2.84 -3.08
CA ARG A 186 -2.91 3.29 -3.62
C ARG A 186 -3.93 2.16 -3.66
N GLY A 187 -3.51 0.95 -3.98
CA GLY A 187 -4.36 -0.24 -4.01
C GLY A 187 -4.91 -0.68 -2.63
N ARG A 188 -4.41 -0.08 -1.53
CA ARG A 188 -4.89 -0.35 -0.18
C ARG A 188 -6.17 0.38 0.19
N ILE A 189 -6.59 1.35 -0.60
CA ILE A 189 -7.85 2.08 -0.43
C ILE A 189 -8.81 1.79 -1.58
N GLY A 190 -10.05 2.26 -1.47
CA GLY A 190 -11.07 2.09 -2.50
C GLY A 190 -11.55 0.64 -2.63
N ARG A 191 -11.66 -0.08 -1.54
CA ARG A 191 -12.20 -1.45 -1.48
C ARG A 191 -13.69 -1.48 -1.09
N SER A 192 -14.28 -0.31 -0.93
CA SER A 192 -15.71 -0.10 -0.72
C SER A 192 -16.34 0.57 -1.93
N GLN A 193 -17.67 0.70 -1.95
CA GLN A 193 -18.41 1.45 -2.97
C GLN A 193 -18.24 2.98 -2.84
N ARG A 194 -17.53 3.46 -1.83
CA ARG A 194 -17.30 4.88 -1.59
C ARG A 194 -16.13 5.38 -2.42
N GLN A 195 -16.23 6.61 -2.93
CA GLN A 195 -15.14 7.27 -3.63
C GLN A 195 -13.89 7.35 -2.75
N ALA A 196 -12.77 6.82 -3.22
CA ALA A 196 -11.49 6.86 -2.53
C ALA A 196 -10.59 7.98 -3.07
N TYR A 197 -9.74 8.51 -2.18
CA TYR A 197 -8.82 9.60 -2.47
C TYR A 197 -7.39 9.26 -2.05
N ALA A 198 -6.45 9.39 -2.98
CA ALA A 198 -5.02 9.25 -2.70
C ALA A 198 -4.32 10.60 -2.87
N TYR A 199 -3.73 11.11 -1.80
CA TYR A 199 -2.94 12.33 -1.79
C TYR A 199 -1.46 11.98 -1.71
N PHE A 200 -0.74 12.16 -2.80
CA PHE A 200 0.72 12.01 -2.84
C PHE A 200 1.35 13.38 -2.63
N MET A 201 1.86 13.60 -1.44
CA MET A 201 2.41 14.88 -1.03
C MET A 201 3.92 14.92 -1.27
N TYR A 202 4.41 16.04 -1.77
CA TYR A 202 5.84 16.30 -1.94
C TYR A 202 6.26 17.56 -1.19
N GLY A 203 7.52 17.61 -0.74
CA GLY A 203 8.06 18.77 -0.04
C GLY A 203 8.08 20.02 -0.93
N SER A 204 8.26 21.20 -0.31
CA SER A 204 8.34 22.49 -0.98
C SER A 204 9.59 22.67 -1.85
N GLU A 205 10.56 21.77 -1.76
CA GLU A 205 11.77 21.77 -2.57
C GLU A 205 11.47 21.40 -4.03
N LYS A 206 12.29 21.94 -4.96
CA LYS A 206 12.22 21.55 -6.37
C LYS A 206 12.39 20.05 -6.50
N LEU A 207 11.33 19.36 -6.95
CA LEU A 207 11.37 17.92 -7.20
C LEU A 207 12.42 17.58 -8.26
N PRO A 208 13.26 16.58 -8.04
CA PRO A 208 14.10 16.03 -9.09
C PRO A 208 13.24 15.62 -10.30
N LYS A 209 13.76 15.83 -11.51
CA LYS A 209 13.03 15.57 -12.77
C LYS A 209 12.39 14.18 -12.81
N LEU A 210 13.12 13.14 -12.38
CA LEU A 210 12.63 11.76 -12.32
C LEU A 210 11.50 11.57 -11.30
N ALA A 211 11.56 12.24 -10.15
CA ALA A 211 10.50 12.18 -9.15
C ALA A 211 9.24 12.88 -9.65
N SER A 212 9.37 14.03 -10.31
CA SER A 212 8.26 14.74 -10.94
C SER A 212 7.58 13.90 -12.01
N GLN A 213 8.36 13.23 -12.87
CA GLN A 213 7.82 12.32 -13.89
C GLN A 213 7.05 11.15 -13.26
N ARG A 214 7.63 10.46 -12.24
CA ARG A 214 6.97 9.35 -11.54
C ARG A 214 5.62 9.77 -10.93
N LEU A 215 5.59 10.91 -10.25
CA LEU A 215 4.36 11.43 -9.65
C LEU A 215 3.36 11.88 -10.73
N GLY A 216 3.82 12.37 -11.88
CA GLY A 216 2.99 12.68 -13.05
C GLY A 216 2.31 11.44 -13.62
N PHE A 217 3.02 10.32 -13.75
CA PHE A 217 2.44 9.04 -14.17
C PHE A 217 1.35 8.55 -13.23
N LEU A 218 1.55 8.67 -11.90
CA LEU A 218 0.51 8.30 -10.92
C LEU A 218 -0.79 9.09 -11.10
N LYS A 219 -0.69 10.36 -11.49
CA LYS A 219 -1.85 11.21 -11.73
C LYS A 219 -2.60 10.81 -13.00
N GLN A 220 -1.90 10.35 -14.03
CA GLN A 220 -2.48 9.92 -15.30
C GLN A 220 -3.07 8.51 -15.23
N ALA A 221 -2.45 7.62 -14.47
CA ALA A 221 -2.92 6.26 -14.26
C ALA A 221 -4.13 6.24 -13.30
N THR A 222 -5.30 6.60 -13.81
CA THR A 222 -6.55 6.67 -13.01
C THR A 222 -7.20 5.30 -12.82
N THR A 223 -7.01 4.37 -13.75
CA THR A 223 -7.62 3.03 -13.71
C THR A 223 -6.67 1.99 -13.13
N LEU A 224 -7.24 1.02 -12.39
CA LEU A 224 -6.53 -0.20 -11.99
C LEU A 224 -6.12 -0.96 -13.26
N GLY A 225 -4.82 -1.20 -13.43
CA GLY A 225 -4.27 -1.85 -14.64
C GLY A 225 -3.44 -0.92 -15.52
N ASP A 226 -3.56 0.40 -15.41
CA ASP A 226 -2.72 1.35 -16.16
C ASP A 226 -1.23 1.27 -15.78
N GLY A 227 -0.90 0.68 -14.63
CA GLY A 227 0.48 0.38 -14.24
C GLY A 227 1.22 -0.51 -15.25
N PHE A 228 0.51 -1.31 -16.06
CA PHE A 228 1.07 -2.14 -17.13
C PHE A 228 1.37 -1.36 -18.42
N LYS A 229 0.80 -0.16 -18.58
CA LYS A 229 0.99 0.67 -19.79
C LYS A 229 2.19 1.62 -19.70
N ILE A 230 2.91 1.63 -18.57
CA ILE A 230 3.97 2.59 -18.26
C ILE A 230 5.38 1.99 -18.54
N ASN A 231 5.49 1.14 -19.55
CA ASN A 231 6.80 0.69 -20.07
C ASN A 231 6.91 0.97 -21.56
#